data_5f16977ffe021978c915bb9a06945983
#
_entry.id   5f16977ffe021978c915bb9a06945983
#
_cell.length_a   1.000
_cell.length_b   1.000
_cell.length_c   1.000
_cell.angle_alpha   90.00
_cell.angle_beta   90.00
_cell.angle_gamma   90.00
#
_symmetry.space_group_name_H-M   'P 1'
#
loop_
_entity.id
_entity.type
_entity.pdbx_description
1 polymer ?
#
loop_
_entity_poly.entity_id
_entity_poly.type
_entity_poly.pdbx_seq_one_letter_code
_entity_poly.pdbx_strand_id
1 'polypeptide(L)'
;MTIRTLLDAGADNAVALTAPDRPAMTYAALRRHVDSVGRQLAGNGLGPSDRVAIVLPNGPEMASAFMAVAAYMSAAPLNPAYKESEYAFYLEDLAPKLVLSLIHI
;
A
#
# COMPACT_ATOMS: atom_id res chain seq x y z
N MET A 1 -4.36 0.75 18.49
CA MET A 1 -4.67 -0.16 17.37
C MET A 1 -4.11 0.41 16.09
N THR A 2 -3.43 -0.38 15.30
CA THR A 2 -2.84 0.03 14.03
C THR A 2 -3.47 -0.77 12.88
N ILE A 3 -3.22 -0.36 11.64
CA ILE A 3 -3.66 -1.13 10.47
C ILE A 3 -3.06 -2.55 10.54
N ARG A 4 -1.78 -2.67 10.92
CA ARG A 4 -1.15 -3.99 11.04
C ARG A 4 -1.84 -4.90 12.06
N THR A 5 -2.22 -4.37 13.22
CA THR A 5 -2.89 -5.17 14.25
C THR A 5 -4.32 -5.55 13.85
N LEU A 6 -4.99 -4.75 13.04
CA LEU A 6 -6.29 -5.11 12.50
C LEU A 6 -6.22 -6.37 11.64
N LEU A 7 -5.12 -6.58 10.93
CA LEU A 7 -4.93 -7.76 10.10
C LEU A 7 -4.79 -9.04 10.92
N ASP A 8 -4.45 -8.94 12.19
CA ASP A 8 -4.34 -10.10 13.08
C ASP A 8 -5.71 -10.67 13.51
N ALA A 9 -6.78 -9.92 13.26
CA ALA A 9 -8.13 -10.38 13.59
C ALA A 9 -8.63 -11.51 12.68
N GLY A 10 -8.07 -11.64 11.46
CA GLY A 10 -8.48 -12.66 10.52
C GLY A 10 -7.77 -14.00 10.76
N ALA A 11 -8.48 -15.11 10.62
CA ALA A 11 -7.89 -16.43 10.68
C ALA A 11 -6.92 -16.65 9.51
N ASP A 12 -5.86 -17.41 9.71
CA ASP A 12 -4.81 -17.62 8.70
C ASP A 12 -5.35 -18.07 7.35
N ASN A 13 -6.31 -19.00 7.35
CA ASN A 13 -6.85 -19.57 6.12
C ASN A 13 -8.06 -18.82 5.58
N ALA A 14 -8.55 -17.80 6.28
CA ALA A 14 -9.66 -17.00 5.80
C ALA A 14 -9.21 -16.12 4.63
N VAL A 15 -10.12 -15.89 3.69
CA VAL A 15 -9.84 -15.04 2.53
C VAL A 15 -9.91 -13.58 2.94
N ALA A 16 -8.85 -12.83 2.63
CA ALA A 16 -8.76 -11.40 2.92
C ALA A 16 -9.04 -10.55 1.67
N LEU A 17 -8.52 -10.96 0.51
CA LEU A 17 -8.68 -10.23 -0.74
C LEU A 17 -9.03 -11.18 -1.87
N THR A 18 -9.98 -10.77 -2.71
CA THR A 18 -10.34 -11.48 -3.94
C THR A 18 -10.43 -10.50 -5.10
N ALA A 19 -10.21 -11.02 -6.31
CA ALA A 19 -10.41 -10.26 -7.53
C ALA A 19 -10.77 -11.23 -8.67
N PRO A 20 -11.50 -10.78 -9.70
CA PRO A 20 -11.79 -11.63 -10.85
C PRO A 20 -10.51 -12.17 -11.48
N ASP A 21 -10.54 -13.44 -11.87
CA ASP A 21 -9.44 -14.12 -12.57
C ASP A 21 -8.11 -14.14 -11.79
N ARG A 22 -8.18 -14.01 -10.46
CA ARG A 22 -6.98 -14.06 -9.60
C ARG A 22 -7.19 -15.01 -8.44
N PRO A 23 -6.13 -15.69 -7.98
CA PRO A 23 -6.21 -16.47 -6.75
C PRO A 23 -6.58 -15.57 -5.56
N ALA A 24 -7.39 -16.11 -4.65
CA ALA A 24 -7.71 -15.40 -3.43
C ALA A 24 -6.48 -15.30 -2.53
N MET A 25 -6.32 -14.16 -1.85
CA MET A 25 -5.24 -13.98 -0.88
C MET A 25 -5.79 -14.19 0.52
N THR A 26 -5.17 -15.10 1.27
CA THR A 26 -5.55 -15.35 2.67
C THR A 26 -4.98 -14.27 3.59
N TYR A 27 -5.49 -14.20 4.82
CA TYR A 27 -4.93 -13.29 5.83
C TYR A 27 -3.47 -13.61 6.12
N ALA A 28 -3.08 -14.88 6.17
CA ALA A 28 -1.69 -15.25 6.38
C ALA A 28 -0.79 -14.71 5.26
N ALA A 29 -1.21 -14.85 4.00
CA ALA A 29 -0.47 -14.33 2.86
C ALA A 29 -0.41 -12.81 2.86
N LEU A 30 -1.52 -12.14 3.19
CA LEU A 30 -1.57 -10.69 3.26
C LEU A 30 -0.64 -10.16 4.36
N ARG A 31 -0.65 -10.78 5.53
CA ARG A 31 0.26 -10.37 6.63
C ARG A 31 1.72 -10.51 6.22
N ARG A 32 2.09 -11.61 5.56
CA ARG A 32 3.46 -11.78 5.06
C ARG A 32 3.85 -10.72 4.05
N HIS A 33 2.92 -10.38 3.15
CA HIS A 33 3.15 -9.34 2.14
C HIS A 33 3.34 -7.97 2.79
N VAL A 34 2.47 -7.60 3.72
CA VAL A 34 2.54 -6.33 4.43
C VAL A 34 3.88 -6.20 5.19
N ASP A 35 4.28 -7.25 5.90
CA ASP A 35 5.52 -7.23 6.66
C ASP A 35 6.75 -7.17 5.74
N SER A 36 6.71 -7.86 4.61
CA SER A 36 7.79 -7.84 3.62
C SER A 36 7.97 -6.45 3.02
N VAL A 37 6.88 -5.80 2.62
CA VAL A 37 6.93 -4.44 2.08
C VAL A 37 7.42 -3.46 3.14
N GLY A 38 6.94 -3.60 4.38
CA GLY A 38 7.40 -2.76 5.50
C GLY A 38 8.90 -2.85 5.71
N ARG A 39 9.46 -4.06 5.65
CA ARG A 39 10.91 -4.25 5.78
C ARG A 39 11.68 -3.62 4.61
N GLN A 40 11.17 -3.77 3.39
CA GLN A 40 11.80 -3.18 2.20
C GLN A 40 11.82 -1.65 2.28
N LEU A 41 10.71 -1.04 2.69
CA LEU A 41 10.64 0.40 2.82
C LEU A 41 11.53 0.91 3.94
N ALA A 42 11.56 0.24 5.08
CA ALA A 42 12.44 0.60 6.18
C ALA A 42 13.92 0.46 5.77
N GLY A 43 14.25 -0.56 4.97
CA GLY A 43 15.59 -0.74 4.44
C GLY A 43 16.04 0.38 3.50
N ASN A 44 15.08 1.12 2.93
CA ASN A 44 15.37 2.30 2.09
C ASN A 44 15.31 3.61 2.88
N GLY A 45 15.30 3.56 4.19
CA GLY A 45 15.38 4.72 5.05
C GLY A 45 14.05 5.41 5.35
N LEU A 46 12.92 4.77 5.06
CA LEU A 46 11.61 5.34 5.37
C LEU A 46 11.16 4.93 6.78
N GLY A 47 10.52 5.87 7.47
CA GLY A 47 10.01 5.67 8.82
C GLY A 47 8.52 5.95 8.94
N PRO A 48 7.95 5.78 10.15
CA PRO A 48 6.49 5.89 10.35
C PRO A 48 5.88 7.24 9.98
N SER A 49 6.65 8.33 10.04
CA SER A 49 6.15 9.66 9.70
C SER A 49 6.33 10.00 8.22
N ASP A 50 7.00 9.16 7.46
CA ASP A 50 7.23 9.41 6.04
C ASP A 50 5.96 9.13 5.24
N ARG A 51 5.74 9.93 4.22
CA ARG A 51 4.60 9.77 3.30
C ARG A 51 5.03 9.00 2.08
N VAL A 52 4.18 8.06 1.66
CA VAL A 52 4.36 7.28 0.44
C VAL A 52 3.14 7.50 -0.43
N ALA A 53 3.31 8.10 -1.60
CA ALA A 53 2.23 8.27 -2.55
C ALA A 53 2.03 6.96 -3.33
N ILE A 54 0.79 6.55 -3.50
CA ILE A 54 0.44 5.32 -4.20
C ILE A 54 -0.39 5.67 -5.42
N VAL A 55 0.13 5.35 -6.61
CA VAL A 55 -0.51 5.65 -7.88
C VAL A 55 -0.77 4.34 -8.61
N LEU A 56 -1.87 3.69 -8.27
CA LEU A 56 -2.27 2.41 -8.83
C LEU A 56 -3.75 2.44 -9.20
N PRO A 57 -4.16 1.73 -10.26
CA PRO A 57 -5.59 1.56 -10.55
C PRO A 57 -6.27 0.78 -9.43
N ASN A 58 -7.57 0.95 -9.29
CA ASN A 58 -8.34 0.20 -8.30
C ASN A 58 -8.22 -1.29 -8.58
N GLY A 59 -7.99 -2.06 -7.52
CA GLY A 59 -7.83 -3.49 -7.65
C GLY A 59 -7.08 -4.08 -6.46
N PRO A 60 -6.76 -5.39 -6.52
CA PRO A 60 -6.09 -6.06 -5.39
C PRO A 60 -4.68 -5.51 -5.13
N GLU A 61 -3.96 -5.07 -6.16
CA GLU A 61 -2.63 -4.47 -5.98
C GLU A 61 -2.72 -3.17 -5.19
N MET A 62 -3.71 -2.31 -5.51
CA MET A 62 -3.92 -1.07 -4.76
C MET A 62 -4.30 -1.37 -3.32
N ALA A 63 -5.19 -2.34 -3.10
CA ALA A 63 -5.62 -2.70 -1.75
C ALA A 63 -4.44 -3.20 -0.91
N SER A 64 -3.64 -4.13 -1.45
CA SER A 64 -2.50 -4.68 -0.71
C SER A 64 -1.40 -3.65 -0.50
N ALA A 65 -1.13 -2.81 -1.49
CA ALA A 65 -0.13 -1.74 -1.37
C ALA A 65 -0.55 -0.71 -0.32
N PHE A 66 -1.82 -0.30 -0.34
CA PHE A 66 -2.34 0.64 0.66
C PHE A 66 -2.18 0.08 2.08
N MET A 67 -2.59 -1.17 2.29
CA MET A 67 -2.48 -1.80 3.61
C MET A 67 -1.02 -1.93 4.05
N ALA A 68 -0.13 -2.30 3.14
CA ALA A 68 1.29 -2.46 3.45
C ALA A 68 1.93 -1.14 3.87
N VAL A 69 1.64 -0.06 3.13
CA VAL A 69 2.18 1.26 3.45
C VAL A 69 1.53 1.81 4.73
N ALA A 70 0.20 1.75 4.83
CA ALA A 70 -0.53 2.30 5.96
C ALA A 70 -0.22 1.57 7.28
N ALA A 71 0.21 0.30 7.20
CA ALA A 71 0.59 -0.44 8.39
C ALA A 71 1.82 0.15 9.10
N TYR A 72 2.73 0.77 8.34
CA TYR A 72 4.02 1.22 8.89
C TYR A 72 4.34 2.69 8.58
N MET A 73 3.63 3.32 7.65
CA MET A 73 3.92 4.68 7.18
C MET A 73 2.63 5.42 6.90
N SER A 74 2.74 6.65 6.38
CA SER A 74 1.58 7.43 5.95
C SER A 74 1.31 7.16 4.47
N ALA A 75 0.16 6.54 4.18
CA ALA A 75 -0.24 6.25 2.81
C ALA A 75 -1.00 7.44 2.20
N ALA A 76 -0.64 7.82 0.99
CA ALA A 76 -1.31 8.88 0.24
C ALA A 76 -1.73 8.35 -1.14
N PRO A 77 -2.90 7.69 -1.24
CA PRO A 77 -3.36 7.18 -2.52
C PRO A 77 -3.79 8.32 -3.45
N LEU A 78 -3.32 8.27 -4.70
CA LEU A 78 -3.65 9.24 -5.72
C LEU A 78 -4.31 8.54 -6.90
N ASN A 79 -5.20 9.25 -7.57
CA ASN A 79 -5.92 8.69 -8.72
C ASN A 79 -4.98 8.58 -9.93
N PRO A 80 -4.80 7.38 -10.52
CA PRO A 80 -3.93 7.22 -11.70
C PRO A 80 -4.44 7.95 -12.94
N ALA A 81 -5.70 8.41 -12.94
CA ALA A 81 -6.27 9.17 -14.05
C ALA A 81 -6.04 10.67 -13.92
N TYR A 82 -5.36 11.16 -12.89
CA TYR A 82 -5.05 12.58 -12.75
C TYR A 82 -4.21 13.08 -13.92
N LYS A 83 -4.43 14.34 -14.32
CA LYS A 83 -3.61 15.02 -15.31
C LYS A 83 -2.27 15.42 -14.68
N GLU A 84 -1.30 15.72 -15.54
CA GLU A 84 0.04 16.12 -15.09
C GLU A 84 0.00 17.29 -14.09
N SER A 85 -0.83 18.31 -14.37
CA SER A 85 -0.96 19.46 -13.47
C SER A 85 -1.52 19.09 -12.10
N GLU A 86 -2.44 18.11 -12.06
CA GLU A 86 -3.00 17.61 -10.80
C GLU A 86 -1.94 16.85 -10.00
N TYR A 87 -1.14 16.01 -10.66
CA TYR A 87 -0.04 15.31 -10.00
C TYR A 87 0.98 16.30 -9.44
N ALA A 88 1.35 17.33 -10.21
CA ALA A 88 2.31 18.32 -9.75
C ALA A 88 1.81 18.99 -8.48
N PHE A 89 0.53 19.36 -8.44
CA PHE A 89 -0.07 20.00 -7.28
C PHE A 89 -0.05 19.08 -6.05
N TYR A 90 -0.53 17.83 -6.21
CA TYR A 90 -0.64 16.93 -5.08
C TYR A 90 0.72 16.45 -4.57
N LEU A 91 1.66 16.21 -5.47
CA LEU A 91 3.00 15.78 -5.06
C LEU A 91 3.76 16.91 -4.33
N GLU A 92 3.56 18.14 -4.76
CA GLU A 92 4.14 19.28 -4.05
C GLU A 92 3.54 19.45 -2.66
N ASP A 93 2.20 19.35 -2.56
CA ASP A 93 1.49 19.52 -1.29
C ASP A 93 1.83 18.40 -0.30
N LEU A 94 1.86 17.17 -0.76
CA LEU A 94 2.12 16.00 0.09
C LEU A 94 3.60 15.83 0.42
N ALA A 95 4.48 16.27 -0.46
CA ALA A 95 5.93 16.08 -0.36
C ALA A 95 6.29 14.63 0.03
N PRO A 96 5.82 13.62 -0.73
CA PRO A 96 6.07 12.24 -0.38
C PRO A 96 7.54 11.87 -0.55
N LYS A 97 8.02 10.97 0.29
CA LYS A 97 9.39 10.49 0.20
C LYS A 97 9.55 9.42 -0.87
N LEU A 98 8.47 8.75 -1.24
CA LEU A 98 8.46 7.69 -2.25
C LEU A 98 7.12 7.69 -2.97
N VAL A 99 7.14 7.35 -4.27
CA VAL A 99 5.93 7.15 -5.07
C VAL A 99 5.92 5.71 -5.56
N LEU A 100 4.87 4.97 -5.21
CA LEU A 100 4.66 3.61 -5.72
C LEU A 100 3.71 3.67 -6.91
N SER A 101 4.08 3.01 -8.00
CA SER A 101 3.27 2.96 -9.22
C SER A 101 3.41 1.58 -9.87
N LEU A 102 2.74 1.37 -11.00
CA LEU A 102 2.86 0.12 -11.74
C LEU A 102 4.30 -0.19 -12.17
N ILE A 103 5.15 0.81 -12.26
CA ILE A 103 6.55 0.62 -12.62
C ILE A 103 7.32 -0.10 -11.51
N HIS A 104 6.84 0.00 -10.27
CA HIS A 104 7.53 -0.53 -9.09
C HIS A 104 7.01 -1.90 -8.65
N ILE A 105 6.05 -2.47 -9.36
CA ILE A 105 5.42 -3.75 -9.01
C ILE A 105 5.91 -4.85 -9.94
#